data_1b9f9b19c6f4d41cad03bc59f85c121e
#
_entry.id   1b9f9b19c6f4d41cad03bc59f85c121e
#
_cell.length_a   1.000
_cell.length_b   1.000
_cell.length_c   1.000
_cell.angle_alpha   90.00
_cell.angle_beta   90.00
_cell.angle_gamma   90.00
#
_symmetry.space_group_name_H-M   'P 1'
#
loop_
_entity.id
_entity.type
_entity.pdbx_description
1 polymer ?
#
loop_
_entity_poly.entity_id
_entity_poly.type
_entity_poly.pdbx_seq_one_letter_code
_entity_poly.pdbx_strand_id
1 'polypeptide(L)'
;MRKNQLAGDAHWWRNAVVYQIYPRSFADSNGDGIGDIKGIISRVDYLSQLGIDAVWLSPFYPSALADGGYDVDDYMAIDPRIGTMEEFDEMVEKLHSNNIRVFVDIVPNHSSDRHVWFQEALASPRGSAARDRYIFRDGKPNGEAPSRLASHFGPTGWTQVEDGQWYMHLFTKEQPDFNWDNPEVNQYFLDTLRFWSDRGVDGFRIDVAHALKKNLNPLPDRESFALSAMKADGSDPLFDRDEVHDVYSEWRKVFNEYDPPRVAVAEAWVHPNRVARYASEEGLGQSFNFDLLASAWSANAFREKIAYNLELSKSTGSSSTWVLSNHDVIRHATRLVIPGLGESIDFFTDESAWYVANRMEPNLDIDLGVARARAATMLILALPGSFGG
;
A
#
# COMPACT_ATOMS: atom_id res chain seq x y z
N MET A 1 -17.08 22.59 -10.97
CA MET A 1 -17.92 22.23 -9.80
C MET A 1 -17.35 20.93 -9.27
N ARG A 2 -16.84 20.91 -8.03
CA ARG A 2 -16.38 19.70 -7.35
C ARG A 2 -17.61 18.80 -7.19
N LYS A 3 -17.59 17.61 -7.84
CA LYS A 3 -18.71 16.68 -7.80
C LYS A 3 -18.75 15.96 -6.45
N ASN A 4 -19.92 15.86 -5.87
CA ASN A 4 -20.38 15.00 -4.78
C ASN A 4 -19.33 14.65 -3.72
N GLN A 5 -19.07 15.58 -2.79
CA GLN A 5 -18.41 15.26 -1.53
C GLN A 5 -19.48 14.85 -0.52
N LEU A 6 -19.30 13.71 0.15
CA LEU A 6 -20.09 13.42 1.34
C LEU A 6 -19.72 14.41 2.43
N ALA A 7 -20.69 15.24 2.84
CA ALA A 7 -20.54 16.10 4.01
C ALA A 7 -20.29 15.24 5.26
N GLY A 8 -19.55 15.76 6.23
CA GLY A 8 -19.34 15.04 7.47
C GLY A 8 -18.23 15.62 8.33
N ASP A 9 -17.94 14.95 9.44
CA ASP A 9 -16.83 15.24 10.32
C ASP A 9 -15.50 15.16 9.56
N ALA A 10 -14.61 16.12 9.76
CA ALA A 10 -13.25 16.12 9.21
C ALA A 10 -12.42 14.90 9.67
N HIS A 11 -12.80 14.29 10.78
CA HIS A 11 -12.14 13.12 11.38
C HIS A 11 -12.95 11.81 11.25
N TRP A 12 -13.92 11.75 10.32
CA TRP A 12 -14.78 10.58 10.09
C TRP A 12 -13.99 9.26 10.00
N TRP A 13 -12.80 9.31 9.43
CA TRP A 13 -11.91 8.17 9.19
C TRP A 13 -11.35 7.54 10.46
N ARG A 14 -11.33 8.26 11.60
CA ARG A 14 -10.73 7.77 12.86
C ARG A 14 -11.43 6.54 13.43
N ASN A 15 -12.71 6.34 13.11
CA ASN A 15 -13.51 5.21 13.57
C ASN A 15 -14.16 4.44 12.41
N ALA A 16 -13.72 4.68 11.18
CA ALA A 16 -14.31 4.09 10.00
C ALA A 16 -13.99 2.60 9.86
N VAL A 17 -14.95 1.84 9.37
CA VAL A 17 -14.76 0.47 8.89
C VAL A 17 -14.58 0.53 7.39
N VAL A 18 -13.36 0.20 6.92
CA VAL A 18 -12.97 0.24 5.51
C VAL A 18 -12.85 -1.17 4.96
N TYR A 19 -13.63 -1.49 3.94
CA TYR A 19 -13.64 -2.81 3.29
C TYR A 19 -12.75 -2.78 2.06
N GLN A 20 -11.74 -3.68 2.00
CA GLN A 20 -10.89 -3.82 0.82
C GLN A 20 -11.63 -4.54 -0.30
N ILE A 21 -11.62 -3.94 -1.48
CA ILE A 21 -12.04 -4.55 -2.73
C ILE A 21 -10.81 -4.75 -3.62
N TYR A 22 -10.53 -6.01 -3.96
CA TYR A 22 -9.60 -6.34 -5.03
C TYR A 22 -10.41 -6.42 -6.34
N PRO A 23 -10.38 -5.39 -7.22
CA PRO A 23 -11.37 -5.24 -8.29
C PRO A 23 -11.49 -6.48 -9.17
N ARG A 24 -10.37 -7.05 -9.58
CA ARG A 24 -10.31 -8.20 -10.51
C ARG A 24 -10.89 -9.51 -9.98
N SER A 25 -11.11 -9.63 -8.67
CA SER A 25 -11.64 -10.85 -8.05
C SER A 25 -12.94 -10.65 -7.27
N PHE A 26 -13.46 -9.42 -7.19
CA PHE A 26 -14.61 -9.12 -6.33
C PHE A 26 -15.94 -9.50 -6.95
N ALA A 27 -16.21 -9.02 -8.15
CA ALA A 27 -17.44 -9.34 -8.88
C ALA A 27 -17.24 -9.12 -10.39
N ASP A 28 -17.53 -10.13 -11.18
CA ASP A 28 -17.47 -10.14 -12.64
C ASP A 28 -18.88 -9.88 -13.19
N SER A 29 -19.07 -8.80 -13.92
CA SER A 29 -20.39 -8.41 -14.45
C SER A 29 -20.65 -8.91 -15.86
N ASN A 30 -19.60 -9.26 -16.61
CA ASN A 30 -19.68 -9.63 -18.03
C ASN A 30 -19.41 -11.12 -18.29
N GLY A 31 -18.91 -11.86 -17.30
CA GLY A 31 -18.68 -13.30 -17.36
C GLY A 31 -17.36 -13.70 -18.03
N ASP A 32 -16.38 -12.80 -18.09
CA ASP A 32 -15.06 -13.07 -18.66
C ASP A 32 -14.04 -13.67 -17.67
N GLY A 33 -14.42 -13.81 -16.41
CA GLY A 33 -13.59 -14.36 -15.34
C GLY A 33 -12.76 -13.30 -14.60
N ILE A 34 -12.91 -12.02 -14.95
CA ILE A 34 -12.22 -10.89 -14.32
C ILE A 34 -13.27 -9.97 -13.70
N GLY A 35 -13.12 -9.65 -12.43
CA GLY A 35 -13.97 -8.67 -11.76
C GLY A 35 -13.78 -7.27 -12.34
N ASP A 36 -14.84 -6.47 -12.33
CA ASP A 36 -14.89 -5.17 -12.98
C ASP A 36 -15.67 -4.13 -12.15
N ILE A 37 -15.62 -2.86 -12.56
CA ILE A 37 -16.28 -1.76 -11.88
C ILE A 37 -17.81 -1.95 -11.87
N LYS A 38 -18.43 -2.44 -12.93
CA LYS A 38 -19.86 -2.75 -12.95
C LYS A 38 -20.22 -3.85 -11.95
N GLY A 39 -19.35 -4.83 -11.80
CA GLY A 39 -19.46 -5.85 -10.77
C GLY A 39 -19.47 -5.22 -9.37
N ILE A 40 -18.57 -4.27 -9.09
CA ILE A 40 -18.57 -3.52 -7.82
C ILE A 40 -19.88 -2.75 -7.65
N ILE A 41 -20.31 -2.01 -8.68
CA ILE A 41 -21.58 -1.27 -8.68
C ILE A 41 -22.76 -2.20 -8.33
N SER A 42 -22.77 -3.42 -8.86
CA SER A 42 -23.84 -4.42 -8.59
C SER A 42 -23.88 -4.89 -7.13
N ARG A 43 -22.81 -4.70 -6.37
CA ARG A 43 -22.67 -5.13 -4.97
C ARG A 43 -22.81 -4.00 -3.94
N VAL A 44 -23.12 -2.78 -4.36
CA VAL A 44 -23.24 -1.63 -3.42
C VAL A 44 -24.31 -1.88 -2.35
N ASP A 45 -25.42 -2.53 -2.70
CA ASP A 45 -26.47 -2.85 -1.72
C ASP A 45 -25.96 -3.84 -0.65
N TYR A 46 -25.13 -4.84 -1.05
CA TYR A 46 -24.47 -5.74 -0.11
C TYR A 46 -23.52 -4.99 0.82
N LEU A 47 -22.67 -4.12 0.28
CA LEU A 47 -21.73 -3.31 1.05
C LEU A 47 -22.45 -2.38 2.04
N SER A 48 -23.56 -1.78 1.62
CA SER A 48 -24.43 -0.97 2.48
C SER A 48 -25.06 -1.77 3.63
N GLN A 49 -25.57 -2.98 3.33
CA GLN A 49 -26.12 -3.89 4.34
C GLN A 49 -25.05 -4.41 5.32
N LEU A 50 -23.80 -4.53 4.87
CA LEU A 50 -22.68 -4.93 5.73
C LEU A 50 -22.36 -3.82 6.75
N GLY A 51 -22.75 -2.58 6.49
CA GLY A 51 -22.60 -1.45 7.41
C GLY A 51 -21.19 -0.85 7.45
N ILE A 52 -20.46 -0.94 6.35
CA ILE A 52 -19.14 -0.32 6.21
C ILE A 52 -19.22 1.17 5.94
N ASP A 53 -18.19 1.93 6.31
CA ASP A 53 -18.11 3.37 6.12
C ASP A 53 -17.39 3.75 4.82
N ALA A 54 -16.49 2.89 4.36
CA ALA A 54 -15.73 3.12 3.13
C ALA A 54 -15.31 1.82 2.45
N VAL A 55 -15.02 1.92 1.16
CA VAL A 55 -14.29 0.89 0.42
C VAL A 55 -12.87 1.37 0.12
N TRP A 56 -11.91 0.45 0.07
CA TRP A 56 -10.59 0.65 -0.48
C TRP A 56 -10.41 -0.24 -1.72
N LEU A 57 -10.18 0.38 -2.88
CA LEU A 57 -9.91 -0.32 -4.12
C LEU A 57 -8.40 -0.54 -4.25
N SER A 58 -7.96 -1.81 -4.34
CA SER A 58 -6.60 -2.14 -4.81
C SER A 58 -6.40 -1.65 -6.25
N PRO A 59 -5.17 -1.54 -6.77
CA PRO A 59 -4.92 -0.89 -8.05
C PRO A 59 -5.79 -1.39 -9.19
N PHE A 60 -6.42 -0.44 -9.88
CA PHE A 60 -7.29 -0.64 -11.04
C PHE A 60 -6.77 0.10 -12.28
N TYR A 61 -5.54 0.59 -12.21
CA TYR A 61 -4.83 1.29 -13.26
C TYR A 61 -4.42 0.34 -14.39
N PRO A 62 -4.15 0.84 -15.61
CA PRO A 62 -3.49 0.07 -16.65
C PRO A 62 -2.19 -0.54 -16.14
N SER A 63 -1.99 -1.83 -16.40
CA SER A 63 -0.86 -2.61 -15.89
C SER A 63 -0.63 -3.84 -16.76
N ALA A 64 0.64 -4.27 -16.88
CA ALA A 64 0.99 -5.56 -17.47
C ALA A 64 0.69 -6.74 -16.52
N LEU A 65 0.36 -6.46 -15.25
CA LEU A 65 0.15 -7.44 -14.19
C LEU A 65 1.42 -8.21 -13.80
N ALA A 66 2.57 -7.58 -13.95
CA ALA A 66 3.84 -8.15 -13.49
C ALA A 66 3.86 -8.33 -11.97
N ASP A 67 3.14 -7.45 -11.25
CA ASP A 67 2.94 -7.51 -9.81
C ASP A 67 1.48 -7.21 -9.44
N GLY A 68 0.56 -8.03 -9.95
CA GLY A 68 -0.83 -7.99 -9.52
C GLY A 68 -1.58 -6.66 -9.77
N GLY A 69 -1.01 -5.70 -10.50
CA GLY A 69 -1.56 -4.37 -10.77
C GLY A 69 -0.76 -3.24 -10.10
N TYR A 70 0.24 -3.57 -9.28
CA TYR A 70 1.14 -2.61 -8.66
C TYR A 70 2.24 -2.11 -9.62
N ASP A 71 2.41 -2.71 -10.79
CA ASP A 71 3.15 -2.19 -11.94
C ASP A 71 2.25 -1.24 -12.76
N VAL A 72 2.21 0.03 -12.38
CA VAL A 72 1.26 1.03 -12.91
C VAL A 72 1.79 1.69 -14.19
N ASP A 73 1.05 1.53 -15.30
CA ASP A 73 1.38 2.16 -16.59
C ASP A 73 0.94 3.63 -16.64
N ASP A 74 -0.19 3.98 -16.00
CA ASP A 74 -0.77 5.33 -15.94
C ASP A 74 -1.61 5.51 -14.68
N TYR A 75 -1.22 6.45 -13.82
CA TYR A 75 -1.86 6.71 -12.53
C TYR A 75 -3.19 7.48 -12.63
N MET A 76 -3.56 7.98 -13.80
CA MET A 76 -4.77 8.78 -14.02
C MET A 76 -5.75 8.11 -15.00
N ALA A 77 -5.57 6.82 -15.27
CA ALA A 77 -6.42 6.03 -16.16
C ALA A 77 -7.00 4.80 -15.45
N ILE A 78 -8.03 4.22 -16.06
CA ILE A 78 -8.62 2.94 -15.65
C ILE A 78 -8.16 1.85 -16.62
N ASP A 79 -7.78 0.69 -16.11
CA ASP A 79 -7.50 -0.48 -16.94
C ASP A 79 -8.76 -0.85 -17.74
N PRO A 80 -8.70 -0.90 -19.09
CA PRO A 80 -9.87 -1.18 -19.91
C PRO A 80 -10.46 -2.58 -19.66
N ARG A 81 -9.72 -3.48 -19.05
CA ARG A 81 -10.24 -4.80 -18.62
C ARG A 81 -11.13 -4.70 -17.37
N ILE A 82 -10.97 -3.63 -16.56
CA ILE A 82 -11.70 -3.41 -15.32
C ILE A 82 -12.87 -2.47 -15.53
N GLY A 83 -12.76 -1.51 -16.47
CA GLY A 83 -13.84 -0.57 -16.75
C GLY A 83 -13.40 0.71 -17.42
N THR A 84 -14.27 1.71 -17.37
CA THR A 84 -14.04 3.04 -17.92
C THR A 84 -14.05 4.12 -16.82
N MET A 85 -13.62 5.33 -17.19
CA MET A 85 -13.66 6.47 -16.27
C MET A 85 -15.10 6.87 -15.93
N GLU A 86 -16.03 6.75 -16.88
CA GLU A 86 -17.45 7.01 -16.67
C GLU A 86 -18.07 6.02 -15.67
N GLU A 87 -17.69 4.74 -15.78
CA GLU A 87 -18.12 3.69 -14.84
C GLU A 87 -17.54 3.90 -13.45
N PHE A 88 -16.31 4.41 -13.36
CA PHE A 88 -15.70 4.80 -12.08
C PHE A 88 -16.48 5.97 -11.43
N ASP A 89 -16.80 7.00 -12.21
CA ASP A 89 -17.58 8.14 -11.72
C ASP A 89 -18.98 7.67 -11.24
N GLU A 90 -19.64 6.74 -11.97
CA GLU A 90 -20.92 6.13 -11.56
C GLU A 90 -20.78 5.33 -10.26
N MET A 91 -19.69 4.54 -10.13
CA MET A 91 -19.43 3.77 -8.92
C MET A 91 -19.28 4.69 -7.70
N VAL A 92 -18.48 5.76 -7.81
CA VAL A 92 -18.29 6.74 -6.74
C VAL A 92 -19.62 7.38 -6.37
N GLU A 93 -20.43 7.82 -7.34
CA GLU A 93 -21.75 8.41 -7.09
C GLU A 93 -22.69 7.44 -6.36
N LYS A 94 -22.71 6.17 -6.77
CA LYS A 94 -23.55 5.16 -6.16
C LYS A 94 -23.10 4.78 -4.75
N LEU A 95 -21.80 4.68 -4.48
CA LEU A 95 -21.26 4.46 -3.14
C LEU A 95 -21.59 5.65 -2.24
N HIS A 96 -21.37 6.88 -2.67
CA HIS A 96 -21.69 8.09 -1.93
C HIS A 96 -23.20 8.22 -1.62
N SER A 97 -24.07 7.85 -2.57
CA SER A 97 -25.53 7.87 -2.32
C SER A 97 -25.98 6.86 -1.27
N ASN A 98 -25.12 5.86 -0.95
CA ASN A 98 -25.28 4.91 0.15
C ASN A 98 -24.42 5.24 1.38
N ASN A 99 -23.88 6.46 1.48
CA ASN A 99 -23.00 6.93 2.54
C ASN A 99 -21.70 6.12 2.70
N ILE A 100 -21.23 5.48 1.63
CA ILE A 100 -19.97 4.75 1.59
C ILE A 100 -18.92 5.61 0.88
N ARG A 101 -17.81 5.88 1.53
CA ARG A 101 -16.67 6.64 0.98
C ARG A 101 -15.75 5.75 0.16
N VAL A 102 -14.89 6.38 -0.64
CA VAL A 102 -14.00 5.67 -1.56
C VAL A 102 -12.54 6.03 -1.30
N PHE A 103 -11.75 5.01 -1.01
CA PHE A 103 -10.29 5.07 -1.03
C PHE A 103 -9.77 4.39 -2.30
N VAL A 104 -8.72 4.96 -2.88
CA VAL A 104 -7.97 4.33 -3.96
C VAL A 104 -6.52 4.12 -3.57
N ASP A 105 -5.90 3.10 -4.15
CA ASP A 105 -4.49 2.81 -3.94
C ASP A 105 -3.62 3.78 -4.75
N ILE A 106 -2.55 4.29 -4.16
CA ILE A 106 -1.50 5.06 -4.83
C ILE A 106 -0.18 4.33 -4.62
N VAL A 107 0.52 4.04 -5.71
CA VAL A 107 1.77 3.28 -5.75
C VAL A 107 2.94 4.22 -6.05
N PRO A 108 3.47 4.98 -5.08
CA PRO A 108 4.37 6.09 -5.38
C PRO A 108 5.85 5.71 -5.40
N ASN A 109 6.23 4.52 -4.93
CA ASN A 109 7.64 4.13 -4.91
C ASN A 109 8.21 3.88 -6.31
N HIS A 110 7.43 3.33 -7.23
CA HIS A 110 7.84 2.90 -8.57
C HIS A 110 6.70 3.04 -9.56
N SER A 111 7.01 2.98 -10.85
CA SER A 111 6.01 2.80 -11.92
C SER A 111 6.20 1.44 -12.61
N SER A 112 5.32 1.13 -13.57
CA SER A 112 5.63 0.10 -14.56
C SER A 112 6.80 0.54 -15.45
N ASP A 113 7.56 -0.43 -15.96
CA ASP A 113 8.53 -0.20 -17.04
C ASP A 113 7.86 0.27 -18.34
N ARG A 114 6.53 0.12 -18.47
CA ARG A 114 5.71 0.60 -19.59
C ARG A 114 5.22 2.04 -19.41
N HIS A 115 5.38 2.63 -18.21
CA HIS A 115 5.01 4.02 -17.96
C HIS A 115 5.74 4.96 -18.93
N VAL A 116 5.02 5.96 -19.45
CA VAL A 116 5.54 6.87 -20.47
C VAL A 116 6.88 7.52 -20.07
N TRP A 117 7.03 7.89 -18.82
CA TRP A 117 8.28 8.47 -18.30
C TRP A 117 9.46 7.50 -18.30
N PHE A 118 9.22 6.22 -18.01
CA PHE A 118 10.30 5.25 -18.06
C PHE A 118 10.71 4.93 -19.50
N GLN A 119 9.76 4.86 -20.43
CA GLN A 119 10.04 4.72 -21.85
C GLN A 119 10.83 5.93 -22.40
N GLU A 120 10.48 7.17 -22.00
CA GLU A 120 11.27 8.36 -22.30
C GLU A 120 12.69 8.28 -21.72
N ALA A 121 12.83 7.81 -20.45
CA ALA A 121 14.12 7.64 -19.80
C ALA A 121 15.02 6.66 -20.55
N LEU A 122 14.48 5.54 -21.02
CA LEU A 122 15.20 4.56 -21.82
C LEU A 122 15.66 5.13 -23.19
N ALA A 123 14.80 5.93 -23.81
CA ALA A 123 15.09 6.57 -25.11
C ALA A 123 16.04 7.79 -25.00
N SER A 124 16.31 8.26 -23.78
CA SER A 124 17.08 9.48 -23.53
C SER A 124 18.54 9.19 -23.17
N PRO A 125 19.49 10.11 -23.44
CA PRO A 125 20.88 9.91 -23.08
C PRO A 125 21.09 9.93 -21.55
N ARG A 126 22.20 9.35 -21.11
CA ARG A 126 22.63 9.37 -19.70
C ARG A 126 22.69 10.79 -19.16
N GLY A 127 22.22 10.98 -17.92
CA GLY A 127 22.20 12.28 -17.26
C GLY A 127 21.13 13.25 -17.77
N SER A 128 20.22 12.80 -18.63
CA SER A 128 19.07 13.60 -19.07
C SER A 128 18.04 13.79 -17.94
N ALA A 129 17.24 14.86 -18.04
CA ALA A 129 16.12 15.09 -17.11
C ALA A 129 15.11 13.94 -17.08
N ALA A 130 14.86 13.28 -18.22
CA ALA A 130 13.99 12.12 -18.28
C ALA A 130 14.51 10.94 -17.43
N ARG A 131 15.84 10.67 -17.47
CA ARG A 131 16.45 9.64 -16.61
C ARG A 131 16.48 10.02 -15.13
N ASP A 132 16.56 11.31 -14.82
CA ASP A 132 16.60 11.78 -13.44
C ASP A 132 15.27 11.58 -12.69
N ARG A 133 14.18 11.26 -13.38
CA ARG A 133 12.91 10.85 -12.76
C ARG A 133 12.99 9.47 -12.10
N TYR A 134 13.99 8.67 -12.46
CA TYR A 134 14.23 7.32 -11.94
C TYR A 134 15.64 7.19 -11.39
N ILE A 135 15.90 6.12 -10.66
CA ILE A 135 17.21 5.88 -10.05
C ILE A 135 18.09 5.09 -11.03
N PHE A 136 18.92 5.81 -11.81
CA PHE A 136 19.92 5.20 -12.68
C PHE A 136 21.32 5.34 -12.08
N ARG A 137 22.18 4.33 -12.25
CA ARG A 137 23.58 4.33 -11.83
C ARG A 137 24.45 3.64 -12.86
N ASP A 138 25.73 4.03 -12.93
CA ASP A 138 26.73 3.30 -13.70
C ASP A 138 27.13 2.03 -12.94
N GLY A 139 27.39 0.96 -13.70
CA GLY A 139 27.90 -0.30 -13.15
C GLY A 139 29.35 -0.16 -12.66
N LYS A 140 29.85 -1.20 -11.99
CA LYS A 140 31.24 -1.29 -11.58
C LYS A 140 32.16 -1.38 -12.80
N PRO A 141 33.47 -1.04 -12.67
CA PRO A 141 34.43 -1.10 -13.78
C PRO A 141 34.56 -2.50 -14.44
N ASN A 142 34.22 -3.55 -13.71
CA ASN A 142 34.22 -4.93 -14.20
C ASN A 142 32.91 -5.34 -14.90
N GLY A 143 31.96 -4.39 -15.09
CA GLY A 143 30.67 -4.64 -15.73
C GLY A 143 29.58 -5.22 -14.82
N GLU A 144 29.86 -5.38 -13.53
CA GLU A 144 28.86 -5.80 -12.55
C GLU A 144 27.90 -4.67 -12.17
N ALA A 145 26.77 -5.06 -11.56
CA ALA A 145 25.80 -4.13 -11.00
C ALA A 145 26.43 -3.12 -10.03
N PRO A 146 25.83 -1.92 -9.84
CA PRO A 146 26.37 -0.88 -8.96
C PRO A 146 26.60 -1.34 -7.53
N SER A 147 25.73 -2.19 -6.99
CA SER A 147 25.86 -2.79 -5.66
C SER A 147 25.21 -4.18 -5.61
N ARG A 148 25.42 -4.92 -4.51
CA ARG A 148 24.74 -6.21 -4.26
C ARG A 148 23.40 -5.99 -3.56
N LEU A 149 22.58 -5.12 -4.12
CA LEU A 149 21.23 -4.91 -3.63
C LEU A 149 20.32 -6.03 -4.16
N ALA A 150 19.66 -6.75 -3.26
CA ALA A 150 18.54 -7.64 -3.61
C ALA A 150 17.28 -6.83 -3.93
N SER A 151 16.29 -7.46 -4.55
CA SER A 151 14.91 -6.98 -4.57
C SER A 151 14.04 -7.81 -3.60
N HIS A 152 12.82 -7.37 -3.34
CA HIS A 152 11.86 -8.16 -2.56
C HIS A 152 11.51 -9.49 -3.25
N PHE A 153 11.58 -9.55 -4.58
CA PHE A 153 11.16 -10.70 -5.39
C PHE A 153 12.31 -11.39 -6.13
N GLY A 154 13.56 -11.01 -5.87
CA GLY A 154 14.68 -11.61 -6.59
C GLY A 154 16.05 -11.27 -6.02
N PRO A 155 17.11 -11.89 -6.59
CA PRO A 155 18.45 -11.76 -6.05
C PRO A 155 19.12 -10.42 -6.34
N THR A 156 18.54 -9.59 -7.22
CA THR A 156 19.11 -8.27 -7.60
C THR A 156 18.03 -7.19 -7.67
N GLY A 157 18.34 -6.01 -7.15
CA GLY A 157 17.56 -4.79 -7.27
C GLY A 157 18.07 -3.86 -8.38
N TRP A 158 18.86 -4.37 -9.31
CA TRP A 158 19.40 -3.63 -10.44
C TRP A 158 19.21 -4.37 -11.74
N THR A 159 18.75 -3.65 -12.79
CA THR A 159 18.67 -4.18 -14.15
C THR A 159 19.42 -3.29 -15.13
N GLN A 160 20.26 -3.89 -15.96
CA GLN A 160 21.06 -3.17 -16.94
C GLN A 160 20.25 -2.83 -18.19
N VAL A 161 20.42 -1.60 -18.68
CA VAL A 161 19.83 -1.13 -19.93
C VAL A 161 20.86 -1.17 -21.07
N GLU A 162 20.42 -1.01 -22.32
CA GLU A 162 21.24 -1.20 -23.53
C GLU A 162 22.53 -0.37 -23.56
N ASP A 163 22.53 0.84 -23.02
CA ASP A 163 23.71 1.70 -22.98
C ASP A 163 24.68 1.39 -21.84
N GLY A 164 24.39 0.34 -21.05
CA GLY A 164 25.24 -0.13 -19.97
C GLY A 164 25.01 0.52 -18.61
N GLN A 165 24.09 1.50 -18.46
CA GLN A 165 23.62 1.93 -17.15
C GLN A 165 22.70 0.88 -16.52
N TRP A 166 22.40 1.07 -15.23
CA TRP A 166 21.52 0.20 -14.45
C TRP A 166 20.45 1.06 -13.79
N TYR A 167 19.19 0.61 -13.83
CA TYR A 167 18.14 1.21 -13.02
C TYR A 167 17.86 0.34 -11.79
N MET A 168 17.44 1.01 -10.72
CA MET A 168 17.07 0.40 -9.46
C MET A 168 15.61 -0.04 -9.47
N HIS A 169 15.34 -1.20 -8.85
CA HIS A 169 14.00 -1.67 -8.53
C HIS A 169 14.00 -2.43 -7.20
N LEU A 170 13.18 -2.02 -6.25
CA LEU A 170 13.03 -2.73 -4.99
C LEU A 170 12.13 -3.96 -5.13
N PHE A 171 11.31 -4.02 -6.17
CA PHE A 171 10.38 -5.11 -6.47
C PHE A 171 10.78 -5.83 -7.77
N THR A 172 9.84 -6.12 -8.67
CA THR A 172 10.19 -6.76 -9.94
C THR A 172 10.99 -5.81 -10.84
N LYS A 173 11.71 -6.37 -11.83
CA LYS A 173 12.43 -5.54 -12.81
C LYS A 173 11.49 -4.69 -13.67
N GLU A 174 10.22 -5.05 -13.74
CA GLU A 174 9.16 -4.30 -14.41
C GLU A 174 8.67 -3.10 -13.57
N GLN A 175 9.26 -2.86 -12.37
CA GLN A 175 8.86 -1.80 -11.44
C GLN A 175 10.04 -0.88 -11.10
N PRO A 176 10.53 -0.05 -12.07
CA PRO A 176 11.63 0.88 -11.83
C PRO A 176 11.28 1.90 -10.74
N ASP A 177 12.17 2.09 -9.77
CA ASP A 177 11.98 3.01 -8.65
C ASP A 177 12.11 4.47 -9.09
N PHE A 178 11.14 5.30 -8.70
CA PHE A 178 11.21 6.75 -8.89
C PHE A 178 12.32 7.39 -8.05
N ASN A 179 12.89 8.46 -8.58
CA ASN A 179 13.80 9.35 -7.86
C ASN A 179 13.01 10.44 -7.15
N TRP A 180 12.67 10.23 -5.89
CA TRP A 180 11.92 11.20 -5.08
C TRP A 180 12.72 12.45 -4.67
N ASP A 181 13.98 12.57 -5.05
CA ASP A 181 14.74 13.83 -4.94
C ASP A 181 14.47 14.74 -6.15
N ASN A 182 13.87 14.21 -7.21
CA ASN A 182 13.42 14.98 -8.35
C ASN A 182 12.07 15.66 -8.07
N PRO A 183 11.96 17.00 -8.12
CA PRO A 183 10.72 17.71 -7.82
C PRO A 183 9.59 17.42 -8.82
N GLU A 184 9.91 17.00 -10.05
CA GLU A 184 8.92 16.64 -11.05
C GLU A 184 8.14 15.40 -10.62
N VAL A 185 8.79 14.43 -9.96
CA VAL A 185 8.13 13.25 -9.39
C VAL A 185 7.15 13.65 -8.30
N ASN A 186 7.56 14.51 -7.37
CA ASN A 186 6.67 15.01 -6.33
C ASN A 186 5.45 15.73 -6.93
N GLN A 187 5.67 16.64 -7.88
CA GLN A 187 4.58 17.39 -8.53
C GLN A 187 3.59 16.46 -9.24
N TYR A 188 4.08 15.42 -9.92
CA TYR A 188 3.23 14.42 -10.59
C TYR A 188 2.27 13.74 -9.61
N PHE A 189 2.75 13.35 -8.43
CA PHE A 189 1.89 12.74 -7.43
C PHE A 189 0.94 13.75 -6.76
N LEU A 190 1.33 15.02 -6.57
CA LEU A 190 0.38 16.05 -6.13
C LEU A 190 -0.77 16.23 -7.12
N ASP A 191 -0.48 16.19 -8.43
CA ASP A 191 -1.50 16.30 -9.48
C ASP A 191 -2.37 15.03 -9.56
N THR A 192 -1.78 13.85 -9.38
CA THR A 192 -2.51 12.57 -9.29
C THR A 192 -3.50 12.57 -8.11
N LEU A 193 -3.08 13.04 -6.94
CA LEU A 193 -3.94 13.13 -5.76
C LEU A 193 -5.13 14.10 -6.00
N ARG A 194 -4.88 15.25 -6.66
CA ARG A 194 -5.95 16.18 -7.05
C ARG A 194 -6.89 15.56 -8.08
N PHE A 195 -6.34 14.88 -9.09
CA PHE A 195 -7.14 14.25 -10.15
C PHE A 195 -8.19 13.29 -9.58
N TRP A 196 -7.81 12.42 -8.66
CA TRP A 196 -8.73 11.47 -8.04
C TRP A 196 -9.66 12.16 -7.01
N SER A 197 -9.14 13.12 -6.24
CA SER A 197 -9.95 13.88 -5.29
C SER A 197 -11.04 14.69 -5.96
N ASP A 198 -10.78 15.29 -7.13
CA ASP A 198 -11.75 16.04 -7.93
C ASP A 198 -12.84 15.13 -8.52
N ARG A 199 -12.57 13.83 -8.67
CA ARG A 199 -13.54 12.79 -9.07
C ARG A 199 -14.35 12.22 -7.91
N GLY A 200 -14.13 12.70 -6.69
CA GLY A 200 -14.89 12.29 -5.51
C GLY A 200 -14.23 11.23 -4.64
N VAL A 201 -12.98 10.86 -4.91
CA VAL A 201 -12.22 10.00 -3.99
C VAL A 201 -12.03 10.70 -2.65
N ASP A 202 -12.34 10.01 -1.55
CA ASP A 202 -12.34 10.57 -0.19
C ASP A 202 -11.02 10.34 0.54
N GLY A 203 -10.25 9.36 0.09
CA GLY A 203 -8.98 9.01 0.71
C GLY A 203 -8.11 8.09 -0.15
N PHE A 204 -6.91 7.81 0.36
CA PHE A 204 -5.89 7.06 -0.37
C PHE A 204 -5.25 5.99 0.52
N ARG A 205 -4.93 4.84 -0.04
CA ARG A 205 -3.96 3.91 0.56
C ARG A 205 -2.63 4.14 -0.14
N ILE A 206 -1.59 4.34 0.63
CA ILE A 206 -0.26 4.61 0.09
C ILE A 206 0.59 3.37 0.17
N ASP A 207 0.87 2.80 -0.97
CA ASP A 207 1.70 1.62 -1.16
C ASP A 207 3.14 1.92 -0.79
N VAL A 208 3.79 1.00 -0.08
CA VAL A 208 5.21 1.08 0.33
C VAL A 208 5.58 2.48 0.84
N ALA A 209 4.71 3.08 1.66
CA ALA A 209 4.83 4.47 2.11
C ALA A 209 6.17 4.81 2.77
N HIS A 210 6.90 3.82 3.25
CA HIS A 210 8.17 3.98 3.95
C HIS A 210 9.41 3.98 3.04
N ALA A 211 9.25 3.76 1.71
CA ALA A 211 10.39 3.55 0.81
C ALA A 211 10.66 4.70 -0.18
N LEU A 212 9.91 5.81 -0.14
CA LEU A 212 10.03 6.86 -1.17
C LEU A 212 11.41 7.54 -1.12
N LYS A 213 11.86 7.97 0.04
CA LYS A 213 13.16 8.63 0.22
C LYS A 213 14.27 7.63 0.50
N LYS A 214 15.35 7.72 -0.27
CA LYS A 214 16.50 6.82 -0.20
C LYS A 214 17.81 7.58 -0.04
N ASN A 215 18.72 7.08 0.77
CA ASN A 215 20.10 7.54 0.80
C ASN A 215 20.98 6.52 0.06
N LEU A 216 21.33 6.86 -1.17
CA LEU A 216 22.13 6.03 -2.04
C LEU A 216 23.62 6.39 -2.06
N ASN A 217 24.10 7.08 -1.03
CA ASN A 217 25.50 7.46 -0.90
C ASN A 217 26.02 7.13 0.53
N PRO A 218 26.78 6.04 0.70
CA PRO A 218 27.14 5.04 -0.32
C PRO A 218 25.96 4.19 -0.76
N LEU A 219 26.08 3.56 -1.93
CA LEU A 219 25.07 2.60 -2.40
C LEU A 219 24.93 1.45 -1.40
N PRO A 220 23.70 1.06 -1.03
CA PRO A 220 23.50 -0.02 -0.08
C PRO A 220 23.87 -1.39 -0.71
N ASP A 221 24.64 -2.18 0.04
CA ASP A 221 24.82 -3.61 -0.18
C ASP A 221 23.87 -4.34 0.77
N ARG A 222 22.75 -4.87 0.28
CA ARG A 222 21.74 -5.57 1.09
C ARG A 222 21.27 -6.82 0.34
N GLU A 223 21.47 -7.97 0.95
CA GLU A 223 21.15 -9.28 0.35
C GLU A 223 19.75 -9.80 0.76
N SER A 224 19.05 -9.15 1.71
CA SER A 224 17.70 -9.52 2.14
C SER A 224 16.96 -8.35 2.80
N PHE A 225 15.63 -8.46 2.88
CA PHE A 225 14.72 -7.46 3.48
C PHE A 225 13.95 -8.01 4.69
N ALA A 226 14.61 -8.79 5.55
CA ALA A 226 13.99 -9.30 6.77
C ALA A 226 13.50 -8.15 7.69
N LEU A 227 12.32 -8.32 8.32
CA LEU A 227 11.77 -7.37 9.27
C LEU A 227 12.69 -7.13 10.47
N SER A 228 13.43 -8.16 10.89
CA SER A 228 14.44 -8.06 11.95
C SER A 228 15.57 -7.06 11.67
N ALA A 229 15.77 -6.69 10.39
CA ALA A 229 16.74 -5.69 9.97
C ALA A 229 16.20 -4.25 10.02
N MET A 230 14.92 -4.04 10.34
CA MET A 230 14.32 -2.72 10.42
C MET A 230 14.92 -1.90 11.57
N LYS A 231 15.31 -0.67 11.25
CA LYS A 231 15.87 0.25 12.25
C LYS A 231 14.77 1.12 12.84
N ALA A 232 14.89 1.36 14.16
CA ALA A 232 13.93 2.17 14.91
C ALA A 232 14.23 3.69 14.86
N ASP A 233 15.30 4.11 14.19
CA ASP A 233 15.89 5.45 14.29
C ASP A 233 15.87 6.25 12.97
N GLY A 234 15.28 5.69 11.90
CA GLY A 234 15.23 6.34 10.58
C GLY A 234 16.57 6.36 9.83
N SER A 235 17.55 5.59 10.27
CA SER A 235 18.89 5.54 9.65
C SER A 235 19.05 4.48 8.55
N ASP A 236 17.99 3.74 8.22
CA ASP A 236 18.01 2.80 7.10
C ASP A 236 18.17 3.58 5.78
N PRO A 237 19.09 3.18 4.89
CA PRO A 237 19.31 3.92 3.65
C PRO A 237 18.16 3.84 2.65
N LEU A 238 17.31 2.80 2.75
CA LEU A 238 16.24 2.53 1.78
C LEU A 238 14.83 2.76 2.34
N PHE A 239 14.66 2.65 3.68
CA PHE A 239 13.34 2.60 4.30
C PHE A 239 13.23 3.53 5.50
N ASP A 240 12.01 4.03 5.73
CA ASP A 240 11.60 4.77 6.92
C ASP A 240 12.53 5.94 7.27
N ARG A 241 12.99 6.64 6.26
CA ARG A 241 13.80 7.83 6.42
C ARG A 241 12.94 9.00 6.87
N ASP A 242 13.52 9.87 7.71
CA ASP A 242 12.81 11.03 8.23
C ASP A 242 12.32 11.98 7.13
N GLU A 243 13.06 12.09 6.03
CA GLU A 243 12.75 12.95 4.91
C GLU A 243 11.47 12.55 4.13
N VAL A 244 10.95 11.32 4.33
CA VAL A 244 9.69 10.92 3.70
C VAL A 244 8.49 11.71 4.25
N HIS A 245 8.59 12.16 5.50
CA HIS A 245 7.51 12.94 6.14
C HIS A 245 7.37 14.35 5.57
N ASP A 246 8.42 14.91 4.95
CA ASP A 246 8.33 16.17 4.21
C ASP A 246 7.43 16.01 2.97
N VAL A 247 7.54 14.87 2.26
CA VAL A 247 6.65 14.53 1.14
C VAL A 247 5.20 14.47 1.62
N TYR A 248 4.94 13.79 2.73
CA TYR A 248 3.57 13.64 3.25
C TYR A 248 3.00 14.94 3.81
N SER A 249 3.82 15.83 4.32
CA SER A 249 3.40 17.17 4.72
C SER A 249 2.95 18.01 3.52
N GLU A 250 3.58 17.84 2.34
CA GLU A 250 3.12 18.46 1.10
C GLU A 250 1.81 17.84 0.60
N TRP A 251 1.66 16.51 0.67
CA TRP A 251 0.42 15.83 0.32
C TRP A 251 -0.73 16.26 1.23
N ARG A 252 -0.46 16.48 2.53
CA ARG A 252 -1.45 17.03 3.47
C ARG A 252 -2.00 18.38 3.02
N LYS A 253 -1.18 19.23 2.41
CA LYS A 253 -1.66 20.52 1.87
C LYS A 253 -2.71 20.29 0.77
N VAL A 254 -2.47 19.31 -0.12
CA VAL A 254 -3.45 18.92 -1.15
C VAL A 254 -4.72 18.36 -0.51
N PHE A 255 -4.60 17.47 0.48
CA PHE A 255 -5.76 16.91 1.17
C PHE A 255 -6.63 17.99 1.82
N ASN A 256 -6.02 19.04 2.36
CA ASN A 256 -6.70 20.16 2.98
C ASN A 256 -7.32 21.16 1.98
N GLU A 257 -7.13 20.99 0.67
CA GLU A 257 -7.83 21.75 -0.37
C GLU A 257 -9.32 21.33 -0.47
N TYR A 258 -9.72 20.23 0.18
CA TYR A 258 -11.05 19.62 0.11
C TYR A 258 -11.80 19.76 1.44
N ASP A 259 -13.14 19.69 1.38
CA ASP A 259 -14.02 19.73 2.55
C ASP A 259 -15.07 18.59 2.44
N PRO A 260 -15.04 17.58 3.33
CA PRO A 260 -14.01 17.36 4.36
C PRO A 260 -12.63 17.11 3.75
N PRO A 261 -11.54 17.37 4.51
CA PRO A 261 -10.19 17.09 4.07
C PRO A 261 -10.02 15.61 3.70
N ARG A 262 -9.20 15.35 2.66
CA ARG A 262 -8.84 13.98 2.32
C ARG A 262 -7.91 13.39 3.38
N VAL A 263 -7.83 12.08 3.42
CA VAL A 263 -6.97 11.33 4.34
C VAL A 263 -6.22 10.25 3.56
N ALA A 264 -5.13 9.79 4.10
CA ALA A 264 -4.50 8.59 3.57
C ALA A 264 -4.13 7.62 4.69
N VAL A 265 -4.09 6.33 4.36
CA VAL A 265 -3.56 5.27 5.20
C VAL A 265 -2.24 4.78 4.62
N ALA A 266 -1.18 4.84 5.42
CA ALA A 266 0.12 4.31 5.03
C ALA A 266 0.16 2.78 5.13
N GLU A 267 0.58 2.14 4.05
CA GLU A 267 1.16 0.81 4.16
C GLU A 267 2.65 1.00 4.45
N ALA A 268 3.00 0.87 5.73
CA ALA A 268 4.35 1.11 6.22
C ALA A 268 4.79 -0.02 7.16
N TRP A 269 5.65 -0.89 6.66
CA TRP A 269 6.31 -1.92 7.45
C TRP A 269 7.53 -1.31 8.13
N VAL A 270 7.30 -0.71 9.30
CA VAL A 270 8.30 0.04 10.06
C VAL A 270 8.28 -0.39 11.51
N HIS A 271 9.31 -0.03 12.27
CA HIS A 271 9.33 -0.30 13.70
C HIS A 271 8.11 0.34 14.40
N PRO A 272 7.43 -0.35 15.33
CA PRO A 272 6.16 0.12 15.92
C PRO A 272 6.20 1.56 16.47
N ASN A 273 7.32 1.99 17.06
CA ASN A 273 7.47 3.36 17.58
C ASN A 273 7.49 4.45 16.49
N ARG A 274 7.60 4.09 15.23
CA ARG A 274 7.65 5.02 14.10
C ARG A 274 6.32 5.12 13.32
N VAL A 275 5.43 4.15 13.51
CA VAL A 275 4.11 4.11 12.85
C VAL A 275 3.31 5.40 13.06
N ALA A 276 3.36 5.96 14.28
CA ALA A 276 2.63 7.18 14.62
C ALA A 276 3.06 8.40 13.79
N ARG A 277 4.27 8.43 13.23
CA ARG A 277 4.72 9.52 12.36
C ARG A 277 3.96 9.55 11.04
N TYR A 278 3.65 8.37 10.47
CA TYR A 278 2.81 8.24 9.27
C TYR A 278 1.35 8.58 9.56
N ALA A 279 0.87 8.20 10.75
CA ALA A 279 -0.50 8.43 11.21
C ALA A 279 -0.73 9.84 11.79
N SER A 280 0.23 10.76 11.67
CA SER A 280 0.07 12.13 12.16
C SER A 280 -0.94 12.93 11.34
N GLU A 281 -1.62 13.89 11.96
CA GLU A 281 -2.53 14.81 11.27
C GLU A 281 -1.82 15.75 10.29
N GLU A 282 -0.54 15.99 10.51
CA GLU A 282 0.32 16.80 9.62
C GLU A 282 0.82 16.00 8.40
N GLY A 283 0.70 14.68 8.44
CA GLY A 283 1.06 13.75 7.38
C GLY A 283 -0.15 13.08 6.75
N LEU A 284 -0.13 11.75 6.66
CA LEU A 284 -1.17 10.97 5.97
C LEU A 284 -2.47 10.86 6.77
N GLY A 285 -2.40 10.84 8.12
CA GLY A 285 -3.52 10.73 9.04
C GLY A 285 -3.69 9.32 9.61
N GLN A 286 -3.41 8.28 8.83
CA GLN A 286 -3.52 6.88 9.25
C GLN A 286 -2.31 6.06 8.81
N SER A 287 -2.07 4.96 9.52
CA SER A 287 -1.15 3.90 9.12
C SER A 287 -1.67 2.56 9.61
N PHE A 288 -1.57 1.52 8.79
CA PHE A 288 -1.96 0.17 9.19
C PHE A 288 -1.17 -0.31 10.40
N ASN A 289 -1.87 -0.93 11.35
CA ASN A 289 -1.27 -1.58 12.52
C ASN A 289 -0.90 -3.03 12.18
N PHE A 290 0.26 -3.20 11.56
CA PHE A 290 0.78 -4.53 11.21
C PHE A 290 1.31 -5.31 12.42
N ASP A 291 1.57 -4.64 13.53
CA ASP A 291 2.05 -5.27 14.76
C ASP A 291 1.03 -6.29 15.33
N LEU A 292 -0.28 -5.95 15.26
CA LEU A 292 -1.34 -6.88 15.63
C LEU A 292 -1.58 -7.94 14.53
N LEU A 293 -1.54 -7.56 13.25
CA LEU A 293 -1.69 -8.47 12.13
C LEU A 293 -0.68 -9.62 12.21
N ALA A 294 0.60 -9.30 12.44
CA ALA A 294 1.68 -10.27 12.53
C ALA A 294 1.70 -11.09 13.83
N SER A 295 0.77 -10.84 14.76
CA SER A 295 0.76 -11.46 16.08
C SER A 295 0.31 -12.92 16.05
N ALA A 296 0.92 -13.77 16.88
CA ALA A 296 0.44 -15.12 17.14
C ALA A 296 -0.96 -15.11 17.77
N TRP A 297 -1.73 -16.19 17.55
CA TRP A 297 -3.02 -16.40 18.20
C TRP A 297 -2.84 -16.67 19.70
N SER A 298 -2.61 -15.64 20.46
CA SER A 298 -2.37 -15.67 21.89
C SER A 298 -3.04 -14.49 22.57
N ALA A 299 -3.80 -14.75 23.65
CA ALA A 299 -4.43 -13.68 24.43
C ALA A 299 -3.41 -12.71 25.03
N ASN A 300 -2.22 -13.18 25.41
CA ASN A 300 -1.16 -12.32 25.92
C ASN A 300 -0.56 -11.47 24.81
N ALA A 301 -0.21 -12.06 23.65
CA ALA A 301 0.32 -11.33 22.52
C ALA A 301 -0.66 -10.23 22.06
N PHE A 302 -1.94 -10.55 21.90
CA PHE A 302 -2.96 -9.57 21.53
C PHE A 302 -3.08 -8.45 22.57
N ARG A 303 -3.13 -8.80 23.87
CA ARG A 303 -3.22 -7.79 24.95
C ARG A 303 -2.03 -6.83 24.92
N GLU A 304 -0.83 -7.35 24.78
CA GLU A 304 0.40 -6.55 24.77
C GLU A 304 0.42 -5.60 23.56
N LYS A 305 0.13 -6.12 22.35
CA LYS A 305 0.10 -5.32 21.12
C LYS A 305 -1.00 -4.25 21.16
N ILE A 306 -2.20 -4.61 21.59
CA ILE A 306 -3.31 -3.66 21.70
C ILE A 306 -2.98 -2.58 22.73
N ALA A 307 -2.52 -2.94 23.94
CA ALA A 307 -2.19 -1.97 24.98
C ALA A 307 -1.08 -1.01 24.52
N TYR A 308 -0.02 -1.53 23.90
CA TYR A 308 1.06 -0.72 23.36
C TYR A 308 0.58 0.29 22.31
N ASN A 309 -0.18 -0.15 21.34
CA ASN A 309 -0.64 0.71 20.24
C ASN A 309 -1.70 1.73 20.69
N LEU A 310 -2.54 1.41 21.65
CA LEU A 310 -3.47 2.37 22.24
C LEU A 310 -2.74 3.46 23.05
N GLU A 311 -1.71 3.10 23.80
CA GLU A 311 -0.90 4.08 24.54
C GLU A 311 -0.09 4.96 23.58
N LEU A 312 0.47 4.39 22.52
CA LEU A 312 1.16 5.13 21.47
C LEU A 312 0.21 6.14 20.79
N SER A 313 -0.98 5.70 20.38
CA SER A 313 -2.00 6.57 19.77
C SER A 313 -2.40 7.71 20.72
N LYS A 314 -2.59 7.42 22.01
CA LYS A 314 -2.92 8.42 23.01
C LYS A 314 -1.80 9.45 23.21
N SER A 315 -0.54 9.00 23.26
CA SER A 315 0.61 9.87 23.48
C SER A 315 0.94 10.78 22.30
N THR A 316 0.60 10.34 21.07
CA THR A 316 0.90 11.05 19.81
C THR A 316 -0.30 11.80 19.23
N GLY A 317 -1.52 11.56 19.74
CA GLY A 317 -2.76 12.07 19.15
C GLY A 317 -3.16 11.39 17.85
N SER A 318 -2.42 10.36 17.41
CA SER A 318 -2.73 9.59 16.21
C SER A 318 -3.93 8.64 16.42
N SER A 319 -4.36 7.95 15.38
CA SER A 319 -5.36 6.88 15.44
C SER A 319 -4.73 5.56 15.01
N SER A 320 -5.09 4.45 15.66
CA SER A 320 -4.72 3.13 15.16
C SER A 320 -5.68 2.70 14.06
N THR A 321 -5.13 2.16 12.97
CA THR A 321 -5.90 1.48 11.92
C THR A 321 -5.66 -0.01 12.08
N TRP A 322 -6.61 -0.69 12.73
CA TRP A 322 -6.53 -2.12 12.99
C TRP A 322 -6.75 -2.92 11.70
N VAL A 323 -5.93 -3.92 11.48
CA VAL A 323 -5.98 -4.78 10.30
C VAL A 323 -5.67 -6.23 10.69
N LEU A 324 -6.41 -7.19 10.11
CA LEU A 324 -6.15 -8.63 10.29
C LEU A 324 -5.68 -9.31 9.01
N SER A 325 -5.99 -8.77 7.86
CA SER A 325 -5.59 -9.30 6.54
C SER A 325 -5.56 -8.21 5.51
N ASN A 326 -4.79 -8.45 4.46
CA ASN A 326 -4.82 -7.76 3.19
C ASN A 326 -4.53 -8.77 2.07
N HIS A 327 -4.26 -8.31 0.86
CA HIS A 327 -3.97 -9.18 -0.29
C HIS A 327 -2.54 -9.74 -0.30
N ASP A 328 -1.64 -9.24 0.57
CA ASP A 328 -0.22 -9.63 0.62
C ASP A 328 0.08 -10.74 1.63
N VAL A 329 -0.86 -11.04 2.53
CA VAL A 329 -0.67 -12.04 3.58
C VAL A 329 -1.72 -13.15 3.50
N ILE A 330 -1.40 -14.32 4.04
CA ILE A 330 -2.38 -15.42 4.23
C ILE A 330 -3.56 -14.87 5.06
N ARG A 331 -4.79 -15.10 4.58
CA ARG A 331 -6.00 -14.62 5.25
C ARG A 331 -6.08 -15.12 6.69
N HIS A 332 -6.53 -14.26 7.59
CA HIS A 332 -6.52 -14.56 9.02
C HIS A 332 -7.32 -15.83 9.41
N ALA A 333 -8.36 -16.21 8.64
CA ALA A 333 -9.05 -17.47 8.86
C ALA A 333 -8.14 -18.70 8.67
N THR A 334 -7.17 -18.63 7.78
CA THR A 334 -6.14 -19.66 7.59
C THR A 334 -4.95 -19.42 8.52
N ARG A 335 -4.44 -18.20 8.56
CA ARG A 335 -3.23 -17.83 9.30
C ARG A 335 -3.32 -18.14 10.79
N LEU A 336 -4.45 -17.84 11.43
CA LEU A 336 -4.61 -18.00 12.88
C LEU A 336 -4.64 -19.48 13.36
N VAL A 337 -4.57 -20.45 12.45
CA VAL A 337 -4.43 -21.88 12.78
C VAL A 337 -3.11 -22.47 12.31
N ILE A 338 -2.22 -21.67 11.72
CA ILE A 338 -0.86 -22.09 11.37
C ILE A 338 -0.02 -22.17 12.65
N PRO A 339 0.53 -23.36 13.00
CA PRO A 339 1.34 -23.50 14.21
C PRO A 339 2.61 -22.66 14.17
N GLY A 340 2.89 -21.91 15.23
CA GLY A 340 4.12 -21.13 15.39
C GLY A 340 4.20 -19.83 14.60
N LEU A 341 3.25 -19.56 13.72
CA LEU A 341 3.27 -18.31 12.94
C LEU A 341 2.95 -17.10 13.84
N GLY A 342 3.75 -16.03 13.69
CA GLY A 342 3.65 -14.82 14.50
C GLY A 342 4.36 -14.92 15.87
N GLU A 343 5.09 -15.99 16.14
CA GLU A 343 5.95 -16.14 17.31
C GLU A 343 7.34 -15.54 17.08
N SER A 344 7.75 -15.38 15.83
CA SER A 344 9.00 -14.74 15.42
C SER A 344 8.77 -13.31 14.92
N ILE A 345 9.85 -12.53 14.89
CA ILE A 345 9.84 -11.18 14.33
C ILE A 345 9.85 -11.17 12.78
N ASP A 346 10.26 -12.27 12.17
CA ASP A 346 10.40 -12.38 10.71
C ASP A 346 9.14 -13.01 10.08
N PHE A 347 7.99 -12.42 10.38
CA PHE A 347 6.67 -12.89 9.99
C PHE A 347 6.56 -13.30 8.50
N PHE A 348 7.01 -12.49 7.56
CA PHE A 348 6.94 -12.81 6.13
C PHE A 348 7.82 -13.98 5.73
N THR A 349 9.01 -14.10 6.34
CA THR A 349 9.91 -15.23 6.08
C THR A 349 9.27 -16.52 6.57
N ASP A 350 8.68 -16.51 7.77
CA ASP A 350 8.01 -17.68 8.36
C ASP A 350 6.76 -18.06 7.57
N GLU A 351 5.95 -17.07 7.17
CA GLU A 351 4.75 -17.27 6.36
C GLU A 351 5.08 -17.89 5.01
N SER A 352 6.07 -17.35 4.31
CA SER A 352 6.51 -17.83 3.01
C SER A 352 7.12 -19.23 3.12
N ALA A 353 7.96 -19.48 4.11
CA ALA A 353 8.57 -20.79 4.34
C ALA A 353 7.51 -21.85 4.64
N TRP A 354 6.50 -21.50 5.47
CA TRP A 354 5.39 -22.40 5.76
C TRP A 354 4.61 -22.76 4.50
N TYR A 355 4.28 -21.75 3.68
CA TYR A 355 3.52 -21.92 2.45
C TYR A 355 4.23 -22.84 1.45
N VAL A 356 5.53 -22.63 1.25
CA VAL A 356 6.38 -23.45 0.37
C VAL A 356 6.49 -24.89 0.92
N ALA A 357 6.69 -25.06 2.22
CA ALA A 357 6.82 -26.38 2.84
C ALA A 357 5.56 -27.24 2.75
N ASN A 358 4.39 -26.60 2.78
CA ASN A 358 3.09 -27.29 2.75
C ASN A 358 2.45 -27.34 1.34
N ARG A 359 3.17 -26.90 0.30
CA ARG A 359 2.76 -26.98 -1.13
C ARG A 359 1.35 -26.44 -1.39
N MET A 360 0.93 -25.42 -0.64
CA MET A 360 -0.40 -24.81 -0.75
C MET A 360 -1.60 -25.76 -0.44
N GLU A 361 -1.33 -26.94 0.10
CA GLU A 361 -2.35 -27.91 0.55
C GLU A 361 -2.19 -28.18 2.05
N PRO A 362 -2.38 -27.18 2.92
CA PRO A 362 -2.18 -27.34 4.34
C PRO A 362 -3.30 -28.20 4.96
N ASN A 363 -2.92 -29.17 5.77
CA ASN A 363 -3.87 -29.87 6.64
C ASN A 363 -4.14 -29.00 7.88
N LEU A 364 -5.07 -28.05 7.74
CA LEU A 364 -5.44 -27.11 8.79
C LEU A 364 -6.89 -27.34 9.24
N ASP A 365 -7.15 -27.05 10.51
CA ASP A 365 -8.51 -26.98 11.05
C ASP A 365 -9.19 -25.67 10.62
N ILE A 366 -9.86 -25.70 9.48
CA ILE A 366 -10.51 -24.52 8.90
C ILE A 366 -11.69 -24.05 9.74
N ASP A 367 -12.44 -24.94 10.38
CA ASP A 367 -13.56 -24.57 11.26
C ASP A 367 -13.07 -23.78 12.48
N LEU A 368 -11.98 -24.25 13.10
CA LEU A 368 -11.29 -23.51 14.14
C LEU A 368 -10.76 -22.18 13.63
N GLY A 369 -10.21 -22.15 12.41
CA GLY A 369 -9.72 -20.95 11.76
C GLY A 369 -10.81 -19.89 11.58
N VAL A 370 -11.97 -20.27 11.10
CA VAL A 370 -13.14 -19.39 10.95
C VAL A 370 -13.63 -18.90 12.33
N ALA A 371 -13.65 -19.76 13.34
CA ALA A 371 -14.04 -19.36 14.70
C ALA A 371 -13.07 -18.31 15.29
N ARG A 372 -11.76 -18.53 15.12
CA ARG A 372 -10.72 -17.58 15.56
C ARG A 372 -10.80 -16.25 14.78
N ALA A 373 -11.01 -16.31 13.48
CA ALA A 373 -11.18 -15.14 12.63
C ALA A 373 -12.36 -14.26 13.08
N ARG A 374 -13.51 -14.88 13.35
CA ARG A 374 -14.69 -14.16 13.87
C ARG A 374 -14.41 -13.51 15.22
N ALA A 375 -13.74 -14.23 16.12
CA ALA A 375 -13.39 -13.69 17.44
C ALA A 375 -12.41 -12.52 17.32
N ALA A 376 -11.38 -12.62 16.47
CA ALA A 376 -10.44 -11.54 16.21
C ALA A 376 -11.12 -10.31 15.59
N THR A 377 -11.98 -10.51 14.59
CA THR A 377 -12.74 -9.43 13.95
C THR A 377 -13.65 -8.72 14.95
N MET A 378 -14.40 -9.47 15.79
CA MET A 378 -15.20 -8.86 16.85
C MET A 378 -14.36 -8.05 17.84
N LEU A 379 -13.17 -8.54 18.18
CA LEU A 379 -12.27 -7.84 19.10
C LEU A 379 -11.84 -6.50 18.50
N ILE A 380 -11.30 -6.49 17.27
CA ILE A 380 -10.76 -5.25 16.69
C ILE A 380 -11.84 -4.23 16.35
N LEU A 381 -13.05 -4.67 15.98
CA LEU A 381 -14.21 -3.78 15.77
C LEU A 381 -14.72 -3.14 17.07
N ALA A 382 -14.35 -3.69 18.24
CA ALA A 382 -14.68 -3.12 19.55
C ALA A 382 -13.57 -2.19 20.11
N LEU A 383 -12.42 -2.09 19.43
CA LEU A 383 -11.33 -1.22 19.86
C LEU A 383 -11.53 0.22 19.35
N PRO A 384 -10.98 1.23 20.07
CA PRO A 384 -10.87 2.58 19.53
C PRO A 384 -9.97 2.59 18.29
N GLY A 385 -10.37 3.33 17.25
CA GLY A 385 -9.62 3.44 16.01
C GLY A 385 -10.43 2.98 14.80
N SER A 386 -9.83 3.07 13.62
CA SER A 386 -10.40 2.56 12.38
C SER A 386 -10.05 1.09 12.16
N PHE A 387 -10.82 0.46 11.28
CA PHE A 387 -10.58 -0.91 10.81
C PHE A 387 -10.43 -0.89 9.29
N GLY A 388 -9.44 -1.61 8.75
CA GLY A 388 -9.21 -1.73 7.31
C GLY A 388 -8.72 -3.12 6.93
N GLY A 389 -9.32 -3.69 5.85
CA GLY A 389 -8.90 -4.98 5.31
C GLY A 389 -10.02 -5.75 4.63
#